data_3a8972719697ed0a603fdbfdd28eb3bb
#
_entry.id   3a8972719697ed0a603fdbfdd28eb3bb
#
_cell.length_a   1.000
_cell.length_b   1.000
_cell.length_c   1.000
_cell.angle_alpha   90.00
_cell.angle_beta   90.00
_cell.angle_gamma   90.00
#
_symmetry.space_group_name_H-M   'P 1'
#
loop_
_entity.id
_entity.type
_entity.pdbx_description
1 polymer ?
#
loop_
_entity_poly.entity_id
_entity_poly.type
_entity_poly.pdbx_seq_one_letter_code
_entity_poly.pdbx_strand_id
1 'polypeptide(L)'
;MRSRVLELNASDERGIAVVRDKIKSFARAAVSAPNPDYPSPPFKIVILDEADSMTQDAQSALRRIMEQYSRITRFCLICNYVSRIIDPVTSRCSKFRFKPLDASSAEARLQYIAQAEGLRISPEVLSMLIHTSDGDMRRSITYLQSLARLVSARGNDASLMSSTTVGELAGIVPMPVITSLAQTMAVPSYDTNDEATPAAQGSAFDAVYDAVHHIVREGYSSLQVVLQLHDYIISHPMLSARQKTKCALHLGAADKALMD
;
A
#
# COMPACT_ATOMS: atom_id res chain seq x y z
N MET A 1 -28.26 16.92 6.43
CA MET A 1 -27.22 16.09 7.08
C MET A 1 -25.88 16.82 7.29
N ARG A 2 -25.40 17.65 6.35
CA ARG A 2 -24.07 18.34 6.45
C ARG A 2 -23.85 19.16 7.73
N SER A 3 -24.90 19.73 8.33
CA SER A 3 -24.78 20.53 9.58
C SER A 3 -24.56 19.71 10.86
N ARG A 4 -24.70 18.37 10.82
CA ARG A 4 -24.56 17.48 11.98
C ARG A 4 -23.33 16.61 11.96
N VAL A 5 -22.55 16.64 10.88
CA VAL A 5 -21.31 15.87 10.73
C VAL A 5 -20.18 16.85 10.47
N LEU A 6 -19.14 16.78 11.30
CA LEU A 6 -17.87 17.45 11.10
C LEU A 6 -16.83 16.39 10.78
N GLU A 7 -16.23 16.47 9.61
CA GLU A 7 -15.17 15.59 9.16
C GLU A 7 -13.89 16.40 9.03
N LEU A 8 -12.83 15.94 9.65
CA LEU A 8 -11.51 16.57 9.65
C LEU A 8 -10.45 15.50 9.44
N ASN A 9 -9.45 15.83 8.64
CA ASN A 9 -8.23 15.05 8.56
C ASN A 9 -7.22 15.57 9.58
N ALA A 10 -6.87 14.73 10.56
CA ALA A 10 -5.95 15.10 11.63
C ALA A 10 -4.49 15.25 11.15
N SER A 11 -4.15 14.77 9.96
CA SER A 11 -2.83 14.99 9.36
C SER A 11 -2.64 16.42 8.88
N ASP A 12 -3.70 17.04 8.36
CA ASP A 12 -3.67 18.42 7.87
C ASP A 12 -3.75 19.44 9.02
N GLU A 13 -4.50 19.07 10.05
CA GLU A 13 -4.86 19.96 11.15
C GLU A 13 -4.37 19.39 12.51
N ARG A 14 -3.05 19.17 12.66
CA ARG A 14 -2.43 18.48 13.82
C ARG A 14 -2.44 19.29 15.13
N GLY A 15 -2.67 20.59 15.03
CA GLY A 15 -2.49 21.50 16.13
C GLY A 15 -3.59 21.47 17.18
N ILE A 16 -3.22 21.71 18.45
CA ILE A 16 -4.15 21.83 19.59
C ILE A 16 -5.20 22.94 19.37
N ALA A 17 -4.87 23.99 18.61
CA ALA A 17 -5.77 25.10 18.29
C ALA A 17 -7.01 24.62 17.50
N VAL A 18 -6.80 23.73 16.53
CA VAL A 18 -7.91 23.17 15.73
C VAL A 18 -8.87 22.37 16.60
N VAL A 19 -8.33 21.55 17.49
CA VAL A 19 -9.14 20.78 18.44
C VAL A 19 -9.95 21.73 19.33
N ARG A 20 -9.30 22.80 19.84
CA ARG A 20 -9.99 23.76 20.72
C ARG A 20 -11.04 24.56 19.99
N ASP A 21 -10.74 25.08 18.81
CA ASP A 21 -11.59 26.06 18.15
C ASP A 21 -12.65 25.37 17.27
N LYS A 22 -12.26 24.49 16.34
CA LYS A 22 -13.21 23.85 15.43
C LYS A 22 -14.02 22.74 16.12
N ILE A 23 -13.35 21.77 16.75
CA ILE A 23 -14.04 20.60 17.31
C ILE A 23 -14.86 21.01 18.53
N LYS A 24 -14.32 21.85 19.43
CA LYS A 24 -15.04 22.31 20.61
C LYS A 24 -16.23 23.15 20.27
N SER A 25 -16.11 24.10 19.33
CA SER A 25 -17.21 24.95 18.87
C SER A 25 -18.32 24.14 18.25
N PHE A 26 -17.97 23.19 17.39
CA PHE A 26 -18.92 22.25 16.81
C PHE A 26 -19.56 21.36 17.87
N ALA A 27 -18.79 20.76 18.78
CA ALA A 27 -19.30 19.91 19.83
C ALA A 27 -20.28 20.63 20.77
N ARG A 28 -19.99 21.91 21.09
CA ARG A 28 -20.81 22.77 21.97
C ARG A 28 -22.13 23.21 21.33
N ALA A 29 -22.17 23.42 20.01
CA ALA A 29 -23.36 23.94 19.33
C ALA A 29 -24.56 23.03 19.57
N ALA A 30 -25.73 23.60 19.76
CA ALA A 30 -26.97 22.84 19.93
C ALA A 30 -27.30 22.00 18.71
N VAL A 31 -27.98 20.88 18.89
CA VAL A 31 -28.47 20.05 17.82
C VAL A 31 -29.73 20.71 17.25
N SER A 32 -29.73 20.95 15.92
CA SER A 32 -30.92 21.47 15.24
C SER A 32 -32.10 20.50 15.42
N ALA A 33 -33.33 21.04 15.47
CA ALA A 33 -34.54 20.23 15.54
C ALA A 33 -34.55 19.17 14.44
N PRO A 34 -35.01 17.94 14.71
CA PRO A 34 -35.15 16.92 13.71
C PRO A 34 -36.12 17.35 12.61
N ASN A 35 -35.79 17.10 11.35
CA ASN A 35 -36.76 17.29 10.26
C ASN A 35 -37.81 16.19 10.37
N PRO A 36 -39.11 16.53 10.35
CA PRO A 36 -40.21 15.55 10.43
C PRO A 36 -40.15 14.51 9.30
N ASP A 37 -39.69 14.90 8.11
CA ASP A 37 -39.66 14.03 6.93
C ASP A 37 -38.49 13.02 6.97
N TYR A 38 -37.45 13.29 7.76
CA TYR A 38 -36.27 12.45 7.86
C TYR A 38 -35.89 12.27 9.33
N PRO A 39 -36.25 11.13 9.95
CA PRO A 39 -35.86 10.85 11.34
C PRO A 39 -34.37 10.81 11.47
N SER A 40 -33.82 11.76 12.20
CA SER A 40 -32.37 11.85 12.44
C SER A 40 -32.06 11.80 13.93
N PRO A 41 -30.99 11.12 14.35
CA PRO A 41 -30.67 10.97 15.76
C PRO A 41 -30.39 12.33 16.42
N PRO A 42 -30.66 12.48 17.73
CA PRO A 42 -30.51 13.75 18.45
C PRO A 42 -29.05 14.03 18.85
N PHE A 43 -28.08 13.64 18.03
CA PHE A 43 -26.66 13.88 18.28
C PHE A 43 -25.93 14.29 16.99
N LYS A 44 -24.75 14.85 17.17
CA LYS A 44 -23.80 15.20 16.12
C LYS A 44 -22.68 14.17 16.07
N ILE A 45 -21.97 14.14 14.97
CA ILE A 45 -20.83 13.22 14.75
C ILE A 45 -19.62 14.06 14.36
N VAL A 46 -18.50 13.83 15.04
CA VAL A 46 -17.19 14.30 14.64
C VAL A 46 -16.40 13.11 14.15
N ILE A 47 -15.94 13.17 12.90
CA ILE A 47 -15.10 12.15 12.28
C ILE A 47 -13.69 12.74 12.19
N LEU A 48 -12.72 12.05 12.79
CA LEU A 48 -11.31 12.40 12.72
C LEU A 48 -10.57 11.30 12.00
N ASP A 49 -10.21 11.56 10.75
CA ASP A 49 -9.40 10.65 9.95
C ASP A 49 -7.90 10.87 10.28
N GLU A 50 -7.11 9.81 10.18
CA GLU A 50 -5.67 9.79 10.55
C GLU A 50 -5.41 10.34 11.98
N ALA A 51 -6.26 9.97 12.92
CA ALA A 51 -6.21 10.48 14.30
C ALA A 51 -4.88 10.19 15.02
N ASP A 52 -4.13 9.19 14.58
CA ASP A 52 -2.79 8.85 15.07
C ASP A 52 -1.70 9.86 14.68
N SER A 53 -1.98 10.81 13.79
CA SER A 53 -1.08 11.93 13.48
C SER A 53 -1.26 13.14 14.39
N MET A 54 -2.25 13.15 15.26
CA MET A 54 -2.45 14.22 16.24
C MET A 54 -1.35 14.23 17.29
N THR A 55 -0.96 15.44 17.74
CA THR A 55 -0.04 15.60 18.88
C THR A 55 -0.68 15.11 20.19
N GLN A 56 0.13 14.72 21.17
CA GLN A 56 -0.36 14.25 22.47
C GLN A 56 -1.19 15.31 23.21
N ASP A 57 -0.81 16.59 23.08
CA ASP A 57 -1.56 17.70 23.67
C ASP A 57 -2.93 17.88 23.00
N ALA A 58 -3.01 17.72 21.68
CA ALA A 58 -4.26 17.77 20.96
C ALA A 58 -5.18 16.61 21.35
N GLN A 59 -4.65 15.40 21.51
CA GLN A 59 -5.39 14.23 21.97
C GLN A 59 -5.88 14.42 23.43
N SER A 60 -5.07 15.03 24.30
CA SER A 60 -5.44 15.35 25.68
C SER A 60 -6.56 16.38 25.73
N ALA A 61 -6.55 17.39 24.84
CA ALA A 61 -7.63 18.34 24.70
C ALA A 61 -8.90 17.68 24.16
N LEU A 62 -8.77 16.82 23.16
CA LEU A 62 -9.87 16.05 22.59
C LEU A 62 -10.56 15.19 23.64
N ARG A 63 -9.80 14.52 24.51
CA ARG A 63 -10.35 13.73 25.64
C ARG A 63 -11.32 14.56 26.46
N ARG A 64 -10.92 15.79 26.86
CA ARG A 64 -11.77 16.67 27.66
C ARG A 64 -13.06 17.06 26.93
N ILE A 65 -12.98 17.31 25.63
CA ILE A 65 -14.14 17.63 24.79
C ILE A 65 -15.08 16.41 24.70
N MET A 66 -14.52 15.22 24.50
CA MET A 66 -15.30 13.97 24.49
C MET A 66 -16.06 13.76 25.79
N GLU A 67 -15.42 13.96 26.94
CA GLU A 67 -16.06 13.85 28.26
C GLU A 67 -17.19 14.88 28.43
N GLN A 68 -16.93 16.12 28.07
CA GLN A 68 -17.87 17.22 28.30
C GLN A 68 -19.11 17.13 27.40
N TYR A 69 -18.98 16.69 26.16
CA TYR A 69 -20.05 16.74 25.14
C TYR A 69 -20.56 15.36 24.70
N SER A 70 -20.23 14.29 25.42
CA SER A 70 -20.60 12.91 25.10
C SER A 70 -22.11 12.68 24.91
N ARG A 71 -22.96 13.50 25.52
CA ARG A 71 -24.42 13.38 25.40
C ARG A 71 -24.96 13.83 24.05
N ILE A 72 -24.35 14.86 23.44
CA ILE A 72 -24.86 15.52 22.23
C ILE A 72 -23.93 15.33 21.01
N THR A 73 -22.72 14.83 21.22
CA THR A 73 -21.72 14.63 20.14
C THR A 73 -21.05 13.28 20.28
N ARG A 74 -20.99 12.52 19.20
CA ARG A 74 -20.27 11.26 19.09
C ARG A 74 -19.00 11.48 18.29
N PHE A 75 -17.98 10.73 18.64
CA PHE A 75 -16.65 10.83 18.01
C PHE A 75 -16.33 9.51 17.31
N CYS A 76 -15.91 9.61 16.06
CA CYS A 76 -15.38 8.51 15.26
C CYS A 76 -13.92 8.83 14.96
N LEU A 77 -13.01 8.05 15.53
CA LEU A 77 -11.57 8.18 15.32
C LEU A 77 -11.14 7.06 14.37
N ILE A 78 -10.51 7.42 13.27
CA ILE A 78 -9.97 6.48 12.28
C ILE A 78 -8.44 6.59 12.36
N CYS A 79 -7.75 5.47 12.56
CA CYS A 79 -6.31 5.44 12.69
C CYS A 79 -5.73 4.12 12.17
N ASN A 80 -4.48 4.16 11.76
CA ASN A 80 -3.72 2.96 11.39
C ASN A 80 -3.05 2.34 12.63
N TYR A 81 -2.52 3.15 13.52
CA TYR A 81 -1.74 2.72 14.69
C TYR A 81 -2.41 3.15 16.00
N VAL A 82 -3.17 2.24 16.61
CA VAL A 82 -3.82 2.48 17.91
C VAL A 82 -2.80 2.83 19.01
N SER A 83 -1.58 2.31 18.93
CA SER A 83 -0.50 2.61 19.87
C SER A 83 -0.06 4.07 19.92
N ARG A 84 -0.37 4.85 18.87
CA ARG A 84 -0.12 6.30 18.82
C ARG A 84 -1.23 7.13 19.46
N ILE A 85 -2.37 6.52 19.74
CA ILE A 85 -3.48 7.16 20.45
C ILE A 85 -3.29 6.95 21.95
N ILE A 86 -3.39 8.03 22.73
CA ILE A 86 -3.21 7.96 24.19
C ILE A 86 -4.28 7.09 24.86
N ASP A 87 -3.90 6.35 25.88
CA ASP A 87 -4.80 5.44 26.61
C ASP A 87 -6.08 6.09 27.13
N PRO A 88 -6.05 7.32 27.68
CA PRO A 88 -7.27 7.98 28.12
C PRO A 88 -8.31 8.24 27.01
N VAL A 89 -7.92 8.33 25.74
CA VAL A 89 -8.83 8.44 24.58
C VAL A 89 -9.31 7.05 24.18
N THR A 90 -8.38 6.10 24.03
CA THR A 90 -8.72 4.74 23.58
C THR A 90 -9.63 4.00 24.56
N SER A 91 -9.49 4.25 25.87
CA SER A 91 -10.34 3.63 26.92
C SER A 91 -11.80 4.10 26.90
N ARG A 92 -12.08 5.24 26.24
CA ARG A 92 -13.42 5.82 26.08
C ARG A 92 -14.09 5.47 24.76
N CYS A 93 -13.40 4.73 23.90
CA CYS A 93 -13.87 4.36 22.57
C CYS A 93 -14.10 2.85 22.48
N SER A 94 -15.16 2.46 21.81
CA SER A 94 -15.30 1.09 21.31
C SER A 94 -14.33 0.88 20.17
N LYS A 95 -13.52 -0.19 20.23
CA LYS A 95 -12.48 -0.45 19.23
C LYS A 95 -12.99 -1.44 18.19
N PHE A 96 -12.94 -1.04 16.93
CA PHE A 96 -13.27 -1.89 15.78
C PHE A 96 -12.01 -2.07 14.94
N ARG A 97 -11.55 -3.31 14.84
CA ARG A 97 -10.39 -3.63 14.02
C ARG A 97 -10.83 -4.11 12.65
N PHE A 98 -10.40 -3.39 11.63
CA PHE A 98 -10.60 -3.78 10.23
C PHE A 98 -9.44 -4.65 9.77
N LYS A 99 -9.76 -5.72 9.07
CA LYS A 99 -8.78 -6.59 8.41
C LYS A 99 -8.52 -6.07 6.99
N PRO A 100 -7.35 -6.37 6.39
CA PRO A 100 -7.15 -6.18 4.96
C PRO A 100 -8.26 -6.90 4.16
N LEU A 101 -8.58 -6.38 2.98
CA LEU A 101 -9.54 -7.01 2.09
C LEU A 101 -8.99 -8.35 1.61
N ASP A 102 -9.86 -9.34 1.53
CA ASP A 102 -9.56 -10.61 0.87
C ASP A 102 -9.45 -10.40 -0.65
N ALA A 103 -8.63 -11.22 -1.30
CA ALA A 103 -8.35 -11.08 -2.73
C ALA A 103 -9.62 -11.15 -3.58
N SER A 104 -10.59 -11.99 -3.23
CA SER A 104 -11.85 -12.14 -3.96
C SER A 104 -12.71 -10.88 -3.90
N SER A 105 -12.82 -10.24 -2.74
CA SER A 105 -13.55 -8.99 -2.57
C SER A 105 -12.86 -7.83 -3.31
N ALA A 106 -11.53 -7.81 -3.29
CA ALA A 106 -10.73 -6.82 -4.02
C ALA A 106 -10.92 -6.98 -5.55
N GLU A 107 -10.89 -8.23 -6.05
CA GLU A 107 -11.12 -8.54 -7.45
C GLU A 107 -12.51 -8.12 -7.91
N ALA A 108 -13.54 -8.49 -7.17
CA ALA A 108 -14.92 -8.09 -7.47
C ALA A 108 -15.08 -6.57 -7.52
N ARG A 109 -14.41 -5.84 -6.62
CA ARG A 109 -14.44 -4.37 -6.62
C ARG A 109 -13.72 -3.75 -7.81
N LEU A 110 -12.52 -4.26 -8.16
CA LEU A 110 -11.79 -3.80 -9.35
C LEU A 110 -12.55 -4.10 -10.62
N GLN A 111 -13.17 -5.28 -10.72
CA GLN A 111 -14.00 -5.66 -11.87
C GLN A 111 -15.21 -4.74 -12.01
N TYR A 112 -15.87 -4.41 -10.90
CA TYR A 112 -16.97 -3.44 -10.91
C TYR A 112 -16.52 -2.06 -11.42
N ILE A 113 -15.35 -1.56 -10.96
CA ILE A 113 -14.81 -0.29 -11.41
C ILE A 113 -14.47 -0.35 -12.91
N ALA A 114 -13.79 -1.41 -13.34
CA ALA A 114 -13.44 -1.59 -14.74
C ALA A 114 -14.67 -1.61 -15.66
N GLN A 115 -15.74 -2.31 -15.27
CA GLN A 115 -16.99 -2.34 -16.01
C GLN A 115 -17.68 -0.97 -16.06
N ALA A 116 -17.69 -0.22 -14.94
CA ALA A 116 -18.27 1.12 -14.88
C ALA A 116 -17.53 2.12 -15.78
N GLU A 117 -16.22 1.95 -15.95
CA GLU A 117 -15.35 2.75 -16.82
C GLU A 117 -15.28 2.19 -18.28
N GLY A 118 -16.03 1.12 -18.58
CA GLY A 118 -16.07 0.51 -19.91
C GLY A 118 -14.79 -0.22 -20.33
N LEU A 119 -13.93 -0.59 -19.37
CA LEU A 119 -12.68 -1.30 -19.62
C LEU A 119 -12.91 -2.81 -19.69
N ARG A 120 -12.38 -3.45 -20.73
CA ARG A 120 -12.37 -4.91 -20.88
C ARG A 120 -11.06 -5.46 -20.32
N ILE A 121 -11.11 -6.07 -19.15
CA ILE A 121 -9.92 -6.59 -18.44
C ILE A 121 -10.09 -8.08 -18.23
N SER A 122 -9.02 -8.83 -18.47
CA SER A 122 -9.01 -10.27 -18.16
C SER A 122 -8.86 -10.52 -16.66
N PRO A 123 -9.36 -11.65 -16.14
CA PRO A 123 -9.18 -12.03 -14.73
C PRO A 123 -7.70 -12.11 -14.31
N GLU A 124 -6.83 -12.52 -15.23
CA GLU A 124 -5.37 -12.60 -14.98
C GLU A 124 -4.76 -11.23 -14.67
N VAL A 125 -5.16 -10.19 -15.43
CA VAL A 125 -4.70 -8.81 -15.21
C VAL A 125 -5.23 -8.28 -13.87
N LEU A 126 -6.47 -8.58 -13.50
CA LEU A 126 -7.03 -8.21 -12.20
C LEU A 126 -6.28 -8.86 -11.05
N SER A 127 -6.01 -10.15 -11.15
CA SER A 127 -5.21 -10.90 -10.16
C SER A 127 -3.81 -10.31 -10.02
N MET A 128 -3.15 -10.00 -11.15
CA MET A 128 -1.82 -9.37 -11.15
C MET A 128 -1.83 -7.99 -10.49
N LEU A 129 -2.86 -7.16 -10.76
CA LEU A 129 -3.02 -5.84 -10.12
C LEU A 129 -3.11 -5.95 -8.59
N ILE A 130 -3.85 -6.93 -8.08
CA ILE A 130 -4.01 -7.15 -6.64
C ILE A 130 -2.71 -7.65 -6.02
N HIS A 131 -2.07 -8.63 -6.66
CA HIS A 131 -0.80 -9.17 -6.19
C HIS A 131 0.28 -8.10 -6.12
N THR A 132 0.39 -7.29 -7.18
CA THR A 132 1.39 -6.22 -7.29
C THR A 132 1.17 -5.08 -6.27
N SER A 133 -0.08 -4.91 -5.81
CA SER A 133 -0.44 -3.85 -4.84
C SER A 133 -0.40 -4.32 -3.39
N ASP A 134 -0.02 -5.56 -3.10
CA ASP A 134 -0.01 -6.10 -1.73
C ASP A 134 -1.36 -5.96 -1.00
N GLY A 135 -2.47 -6.03 -1.74
CA GLY A 135 -3.81 -5.85 -1.18
C GLY A 135 -4.20 -4.38 -0.89
N ASP A 136 -3.37 -3.41 -1.28
CA ASP A 136 -3.74 -1.99 -1.22
C ASP A 136 -4.66 -1.64 -2.41
N MET A 137 -5.95 -1.46 -2.10
CA MET A 137 -6.97 -1.12 -3.10
C MET A 137 -6.72 0.23 -3.78
N ARG A 138 -6.19 1.23 -3.07
CA ARG A 138 -5.88 2.54 -3.67
C ARG A 138 -4.80 2.40 -4.73
N ARG A 139 -3.77 1.63 -4.42
CA ARG A 139 -2.66 1.33 -5.35
C ARG A 139 -3.16 0.52 -6.54
N SER A 140 -3.99 -0.49 -6.31
CA SER A 140 -4.61 -1.28 -7.38
C SER A 140 -5.42 -0.42 -8.35
N ILE A 141 -6.26 0.49 -7.82
CA ILE A 141 -7.05 1.42 -8.64
C ILE A 141 -6.15 2.40 -9.41
N THR A 142 -5.07 2.88 -8.78
CA THR A 142 -4.12 3.79 -9.44
C THR A 142 -3.43 3.09 -10.63
N TYR A 143 -3.02 1.84 -10.46
CA TYR A 143 -2.45 1.06 -11.57
C TYR A 143 -3.48 0.79 -12.67
N LEU A 144 -4.72 0.46 -12.29
CA LEU A 144 -5.81 0.30 -13.24
C LEU A 144 -6.06 1.58 -14.07
N GLN A 145 -6.06 2.74 -13.42
CA GLN A 145 -6.20 4.03 -14.10
C GLN A 145 -5.02 4.32 -15.04
N SER A 146 -3.80 4.02 -14.60
CA SER A 146 -2.59 4.20 -15.42
C SER A 146 -2.62 3.31 -16.66
N LEU A 147 -3.03 2.04 -16.48
CA LEU A 147 -3.22 1.09 -17.58
C LEU A 147 -4.29 1.58 -18.56
N ALA A 148 -5.43 2.05 -18.07
CA ALA A 148 -6.50 2.59 -18.92
C ALA A 148 -6.05 3.79 -19.75
N ARG A 149 -5.28 4.70 -19.14
CA ARG A 149 -4.69 5.86 -19.86
C ARG A 149 -3.70 5.44 -20.93
N LEU A 150 -2.84 4.45 -20.61
CA LEU A 150 -1.87 3.92 -21.59
C LEU A 150 -2.58 3.34 -22.80
N VAL A 151 -3.61 2.52 -22.59
CA VAL A 151 -4.42 1.91 -23.64
C VAL A 151 -5.13 2.98 -24.50
N SER A 152 -5.73 3.98 -23.85
CA SER A 152 -6.39 5.09 -24.53
C SER A 152 -5.42 5.91 -25.37
N ALA A 153 -4.21 6.18 -24.86
CA ALA A 153 -3.17 6.95 -25.55
C ALA A 153 -2.62 6.22 -26.80
N ARG A 154 -2.67 4.90 -26.84
CA ARG A 154 -2.20 4.07 -27.95
C ARG A 154 -3.34 3.54 -28.86
N GLY A 155 -4.46 4.23 -28.91
CA GLY A 155 -5.56 3.91 -29.84
C GLY A 155 -6.41 2.72 -29.44
N ASN A 156 -6.58 2.46 -28.13
CA ASN A 156 -7.35 1.33 -27.59
C ASN A 156 -6.81 -0.05 -27.96
N ASP A 157 -5.48 -0.17 -28.03
CA ASP A 157 -4.84 -1.46 -28.28
C ASP A 157 -5.05 -2.40 -27.09
N ALA A 158 -5.89 -3.42 -27.29
CA ALA A 158 -6.21 -4.41 -26.27
C ALA A 158 -4.99 -5.27 -25.87
N SER A 159 -3.94 -5.35 -26.71
CA SER A 159 -2.72 -6.10 -26.39
C SER A 159 -1.96 -5.52 -25.21
N LEU A 160 -2.14 -4.22 -24.92
CA LEU A 160 -1.55 -3.54 -23.77
C LEU A 160 -2.22 -3.89 -22.43
N MET A 161 -3.40 -4.49 -22.46
CA MET A 161 -4.05 -5.04 -21.26
C MET A 161 -3.48 -6.41 -20.90
N SER A 162 -2.18 -6.47 -20.66
CA SER A 162 -1.47 -7.70 -20.32
C SER A 162 -0.90 -7.64 -18.90
N SER A 163 -0.65 -8.80 -18.33
CA SER A 163 0.00 -8.92 -17.01
C SER A 163 1.43 -8.35 -17.03
N THR A 164 2.12 -8.46 -18.17
CA THR A 164 3.47 -7.88 -18.35
C THR A 164 3.46 -6.37 -18.26
N THR A 165 2.52 -5.69 -18.94
CA THR A 165 2.37 -4.24 -18.88
C THR A 165 2.03 -3.74 -17.48
N VAL A 166 1.24 -4.51 -16.71
CA VAL A 166 0.98 -4.20 -15.29
C VAL A 166 2.27 -4.27 -14.47
N GLY A 167 3.08 -5.30 -14.68
CA GLY A 167 4.39 -5.44 -14.03
C GLY A 167 5.31 -4.26 -14.32
N GLU A 168 5.41 -3.85 -15.59
CA GLU A 168 6.20 -2.69 -16.02
C GLU A 168 5.71 -1.39 -15.37
N LEU A 169 4.40 -1.13 -15.37
CA LEU A 169 3.81 0.04 -14.72
C LEU A 169 4.05 0.07 -13.21
N ALA A 170 4.13 -1.09 -12.59
CA ALA A 170 4.41 -1.22 -11.17
C ALA A 170 5.90 -1.18 -10.82
N GLY A 171 6.77 -1.15 -11.83
CA GLY A 171 8.22 -1.18 -11.65
C GLY A 171 8.76 -2.55 -11.22
N ILE A 172 7.97 -3.62 -11.45
CA ILE A 172 8.42 -4.98 -11.19
C ILE A 172 9.41 -5.40 -12.28
N VAL A 173 10.57 -5.90 -11.86
CA VAL A 173 11.56 -6.42 -12.80
C VAL A 173 11.06 -7.75 -13.36
N PRO A 174 11.06 -7.96 -14.70
CA PRO A 174 10.65 -9.23 -15.28
C PRO A 174 11.44 -10.42 -14.73
N MET A 175 10.76 -11.53 -14.44
CA MET A 175 11.40 -12.74 -13.88
C MET A 175 12.59 -13.23 -14.71
N PRO A 176 12.56 -13.23 -16.05
CA PRO A 176 13.74 -13.62 -16.84
C PRO A 176 14.99 -12.79 -16.53
N VAL A 177 14.84 -11.51 -16.23
CA VAL A 177 15.97 -10.62 -15.88
C VAL A 177 16.55 -11.02 -14.51
N ILE A 178 15.68 -11.26 -13.52
CA ILE A 178 16.10 -11.73 -12.20
C ILE A 178 16.76 -13.11 -12.29
N THR A 179 16.19 -14.01 -13.07
CA THR A 179 16.74 -15.35 -13.27
C THR A 179 18.12 -15.29 -13.94
N SER A 180 18.29 -14.47 -14.98
CA SER A 180 19.57 -14.25 -15.65
C SER A 180 20.62 -13.69 -14.68
N LEU A 181 20.24 -12.69 -13.85
CA LEU A 181 21.13 -12.14 -12.83
C LEU A 181 21.52 -13.22 -11.80
N ALA A 182 20.56 -14.01 -11.33
CA ALA A 182 20.82 -15.07 -10.37
C ALA A 182 21.76 -16.16 -10.96
N GLN A 183 21.62 -16.51 -12.23
CA GLN A 183 22.51 -17.43 -12.94
C GLN A 183 23.93 -16.87 -13.05
N THR A 184 24.10 -15.59 -13.35
CA THR A 184 25.46 -14.97 -13.36
C THR A 184 26.08 -14.97 -11.98
N MET A 185 25.27 -14.99 -10.91
CA MET A 185 25.70 -15.15 -9.51
C MET A 185 25.91 -16.62 -9.11
N ALA A 186 25.90 -17.56 -10.06
CA ALA A 186 26.03 -19.01 -9.85
C ALA A 186 24.90 -19.62 -8.98
N VAL A 187 23.72 -19.03 -8.98
CA VAL A 187 22.50 -19.64 -8.42
C VAL A 187 21.96 -20.61 -9.46
N PRO A 188 21.65 -21.89 -9.11
CA PRO A 188 21.11 -22.87 -10.04
C PRO A 188 19.80 -22.40 -10.69
N SER A 189 19.50 -22.86 -11.90
CA SER A 189 18.19 -22.67 -12.53
C SER A 189 17.11 -23.50 -11.84
N TYR A 190 15.85 -23.05 -11.87
CA TYR A 190 14.68 -23.85 -11.43
C TYR A 190 14.45 -25.06 -12.33
N ASP A 191 14.75 -24.92 -13.62
CA ASP A 191 14.61 -26.00 -14.60
C ASP A 191 15.85 -26.88 -14.60
N THR A 192 15.69 -28.14 -14.23
CA THR A 192 16.74 -29.15 -14.12
C THR A 192 17.35 -29.56 -15.46
N ASN A 193 16.88 -29.02 -16.58
CA ASN A 193 17.32 -29.38 -17.94
C ASN A 193 18.34 -28.37 -18.54
N ASP A 194 18.56 -27.24 -17.91
CA ASP A 194 19.66 -26.35 -18.34
C ASP A 194 20.96 -26.81 -17.71
N GLU A 195 21.77 -27.53 -18.52
CA GLU A 195 23.17 -27.76 -18.23
C GLU A 195 23.78 -26.39 -17.89
N ALA A 196 24.37 -26.29 -16.70
CA ALA A 196 25.05 -25.10 -16.23
C ALA A 196 25.99 -24.61 -17.33
N THR A 197 25.61 -23.48 -17.95
CA THR A 197 26.48 -22.85 -18.94
C THR A 197 27.78 -22.53 -18.23
N PRO A 198 28.93 -23.05 -18.68
CA PRO A 198 30.20 -22.80 -18.01
C PRO A 198 30.43 -21.30 -17.96
N ALA A 199 30.77 -20.80 -16.78
CA ALA A 199 31.06 -19.39 -16.54
C ALA A 199 31.95 -18.86 -17.65
N ALA A 200 31.49 -17.79 -18.34
CA ALA A 200 32.25 -17.11 -19.36
C ALA A 200 33.65 -16.84 -18.84
N GLN A 201 34.64 -16.96 -19.75
CA GLN A 201 36.08 -16.74 -19.48
C GLN A 201 36.35 -15.27 -19.09
N GLY A 202 35.88 -14.88 -17.91
CA GLY A 202 36.09 -13.60 -17.30
C GLY A 202 35.99 -13.76 -15.78
N SER A 203 36.39 -12.78 -15.00
CA SER A 203 36.16 -12.79 -13.57
C SER A 203 34.64 -12.86 -13.34
N ALA A 204 34.20 -13.80 -12.50
CA ALA A 204 32.77 -13.93 -12.15
C ALA A 204 32.18 -12.60 -11.63
N PHE A 205 33.04 -11.77 -11.07
CA PHE A 205 32.71 -10.43 -10.62
C PHE A 205 32.35 -9.51 -11.80
N ASP A 206 33.14 -9.51 -12.88
CA ASP A 206 32.90 -8.63 -14.04
C ASP A 206 31.57 -8.97 -14.71
N ALA A 207 31.22 -10.26 -14.83
CA ALA A 207 29.97 -10.71 -15.39
C ALA A 207 28.78 -10.22 -14.56
N VAL A 208 28.85 -10.30 -13.23
CA VAL A 208 27.79 -9.80 -12.32
C VAL A 208 27.73 -8.27 -12.39
N TYR A 209 28.85 -7.59 -12.42
CA TYR A 209 28.92 -6.15 -12.53
C TYR A 209 28.26 -5.63 -13.80
N ASP A 210 28.57 -6.23 -14.94
CA ASP A 210 27.99 -5.86 -16.23
C ASP A 210 26.47 -6.14 -16.25
N ALA A 211 26.02 -7.28 -15.70
CA ALA A 211 24.61 -7.60 -15.60
C ALA A 211 23.83 -6.59 -14.75
N VAL A 212 24.38 -6.20 -13.59
CA VAL A 212 23.77 -5.18 -12.72
C VAL A 212 23.73 -3.82 -13.42
N HIS A 213 24.83 -3.42 -14.06
CA HIS A 213 24.89 -2.17 -14.81
C HIS A 213 23.89 -2.14 -15.99
N HIS A 214 23.68 -3.26 -16.65
CA HIS A 214 22.67 -3.37 -17.70
C HIS A 214 21.26 -3.14 -17.15
N ILE A 215 20.90 -3.79 -16.04
CA ILE A 215 19.61 -3.66 -15.37
C ILE A 215 19.36 -2.21 -14.92
N VAL A 216 20.37 -1.56 -14.34
CA VAL A 216 20.27 -0.15 -13.91
C VAL A 216 20.12 0.79 -15.12
N ARG A 217 20.81 0.54 -16.23
CA ARG A 217 20.65 1.33 -17.48
C ARG A 217 19.28 1.16 -18.12
N GLU A 218 18.62 0.02 -17.95
CA GLU A 218 17.24 -0.20 -18.38
C GLU A 218 16.21 0.58 -17.53
N GLY A 219 16.66 1.18 -16.41
CA GLY A 219 15.85 2.04 -15.55
C GLY A 219 15.10 1.33 -14.42
N TYR A 220 15.42 0.07 -14.14
CA TYR A 220 14.84 -0.64 -13.01
C TYR A 220 15.39 -0.12 -11.68
N SER A 221 14.51 -0.03 -10.67
CA SER A 221 14.91 0.37 -9.31
C SER A 221 15.84 -0.67 -8.69
N SER A 222 17.02 -0.24 -8.23
CA SER A 222 17.99 -1.11 -7.55
C SER A 222 17.38 -1.77 -6.31
N LEU A 223 16.55 -1.05 -5.57
CA LEU A 223 15.83 -1.60 -4.41
C LEU A 223 14.90 -2.75 -4.83
N GLN A 224 14.15 -2.57 -5.91
CA GLN A 224 13.23 -3.60 -6.41
C GLN A 224 13.99 -4.85 -6.89
N VAL A 225 15.15 -4.66 -7.54
CA VAL A 225 16.02 -5.77 -7.95
C VAL A 225 16.50 -6.56 -6.73
N VAL A 226 16.97 -5.88 -5.69
CA VAL A 226 17.45 -6.54 -4.44
C VAL A 226 16.34 -7.32 -3.77
N LEU A 227 15.13 -6.74 -3.65
CA LEU A 227 13.98 -7.41 -3.03
C LEU A 227 13.54 -8.65 -3.82
N GLN A 228 13.39 -8.52 -5.15
CA GLN A 228 12.98 -9.67 -5.98
C GLN A 228 14.06 -10.75 -6.04
N LEU A 229 15.35 -10.38 -6.07
CA LEU A 229 16.45 -11.33 -6.01
C LEU A 229 16.48 -12.05 -4.66
N HIS A 230 16.23 -11.34 -3.56
CA HIS A 230 16.11 -11.94 -2.23
C HIS A 230 15.00 -12.99 -2.21
N ASP A 231 13.79 -12.65 -2.69
CA ASP A 231 12.66 -13.56 -2.71
C ASP A 231 12.91 -14.77 -3.60
N TYR A 232 13.56 -14.58 -4.75
CA TYR A 232 13.98 -15.64 -5.65
C TYR A 232 14.93 -16.61 -4.95
N ILE A 233 15.95 -16.11 -4.25
CA ILE A 233 16.97 -16.94 -3.56
C ILE A 233 16.34 -17.68 -2.37
N ILE A 234 15.51 -17.01 -1.56
CA ILE A 234 14.88 -17.62 -0.38
C ILE A 234 13.92 -18.74 -0.78
N SER A 235 13.14 -18.52 -1.85
CA SER A 235 12.18 -19.51 -2.35
C SER A 235 12.85 -20.67 -3.11
N HIS A 236 14.14 -20.54 -3.48
CA HIS A 236 14.82 -21.49 -4.34
C HIS A 236 14.96 -22.89 -3.68
N PRO A 237 14.44 -23.97 -4.29
CA PRO A 237 14.39 -25.31 -3.65
C PRO A 237 15.77 -25.98 -3.53
N MET A 238 16.68 -25.72 -4.48
CA MET A 238 17.98 -26.39 -4.54
C MET A 238 19.05 -25.76 -3.63
N LEU A 239 18.81 -24.59 -3.07
CA LEU A 239 19.78 -23.94 -2.18
C LEU A 239 19.64 -24.42 -0.75
N SER A 240 20.76 -24.77 -0.12
CA SER A 240 20.80 -25.12 1.30
C SER A 240 20.50 -23.91 2.19
N ALA A 241 19.97 -24.15 3.41
CA ALA A 241 19.70 -23.09 4.38
C ALA A 241 20.92 -22.21 4.65
N ARG A 242 22.13 -22.78 4.70
CA ARG A 242 23.37 -22.05 4.91
C ARG A 242 23.69 -21.08 3.75
N GLN A 243 23.45 -21.50 2.51
CA GLN A 243 23.64 -20.63 1.33
C GLN A 243 22.63 -19.49 1.34
N LYS A 244 21.34 -19.80 1.57
CA LYS A 244 20.27 -18.79 1.69
C LYS A 244 20.60 -17.75 2.75
N THR A 245 21.04 -18.16 3.95
CA THR A 245 21.42 -17.24 5.03
C THR A 245 22.56 -16.33 4.63
N LYS A 246 23.62 -16.86 3.97
CA LYS A 246 24.73 -16.04 3.50
C LYS A 246 24.28 -15.00 2.47
N CYS A 247 23.51 -15.41 1.47
CA CYS A 247 22.98 -14.51 0.46
C CYS A 247 22.08 -13.42 1.09
N ALA A 248 21.19 -13.80 2.00
CA ALA A 248 20.31 -12.86 2.68
C ALA A 248 21.08 -11.81 3.50
N LEU A 249 22.18 -12.20 4.16
CA LEU A 249 23.04 -11.25 4.88
C LEU A 249 23.67 -10.21 3.96
N HIS A 250 24.18 -10.63 2.80
CA HIS A 250 24.78 -9.71 1.83
C HIS A 250 23.75 -8.82 1.15
N LEU A 251 22.58 -9.39 0.81
CA LEU A 251 21.48 -8.60 0.24
C LEU A 251 20.94 -7.58 1.25
N GLY A 252 20.83 -7.95 2.55
CA GLY A 252 20.47 -7.01 3.61
C GLY A 252 21.48 -5.89 3.81
N ALA A 253 22.80 -6.17 3.62
CA ALA A 253 23.81 -5.12 3.64
C ALA A 253 23.68 -4.18 2.42
N ALA A 254 23.35 -4.73 1.24
CA ALA A 254 23.10 -3.94 0.04
C ALA A 254 21.85 -3.08 0.17
N ASP A 255 20.76 -3.64 0.72
CA ASP A 255 19.51 -2.92 0.99
C ASP A 255 19.76 -1.71 1.91
N LYS A 256 20.51 -1.93 3.00
CA LYS A 256 20.90 -0.83 3.89
C LYS A 256 21.71 0.24 3.17
N ALA A 257 22.67 -0.13 2.33
CA ALA A 257 23.50 0.83 1.58
C ALA A 257 22.71 1.61 0.51
N LEU A 258 21.56 1.09 0.05
CA LEU A 258 20.67 1.79 -0.87
C LEU A 258 19.73 2.77 -0.16
N MET A 259 19.55 2.62 1.17
CA MET A 259 18.71 3.48 1.99
C MET A 259 19.49 4.66 2.61
N ASP A 260 20.81 4.54 2.78
CA ASP A 260 21.72 5.57 3.29
C ASP A 260 22.09 6.56 2.17
#